data_c7e8fdfae8c7b9573048b49e421d55c9
#
_entry.id   c7e8fdfae8c7b9573048b49e421d55c9
#
_cell.length_a   1.000
_cell.length_b   1.000
_cell.length_c   1.000
_cell.angle_alpha   90.00
_cell.angle_beta   90.00
_cell.angle_gamma   90.00
#
_symmetry.space_group_name_H-M   'P 1'
#
loop_
_entity.id
_entity.type
_entity.pdbx_description
1 polymer ?
#
loop_
_entity_poly.entity_id
_entity_poly.type
_entity_poly.pdbx_seq_one_letter_code
_entity_poly.pdbx_strand_id
1 'polypeptide(L)'
;MYFCLKFTKMILSEIPNIKNIEANNFFLLCGPCAIESEEMALRIAEKVVTITDKLKIPYIFKGSFKKANRSRIDSFSGIGDEKALKILRKVSETFKVPTVTDIHESSDAAKAAEYVDVLQIPAFLVRQTDLVVAAAETGKVVNLKKGQFMSPASMKHAVQKVLDAGNHKAWVTDRGTMFGYQDMIVDFRGIPEMR
;
A
#
# COMPACT_ATOMS: atom_id res chain seq x y z
N MET A 1 10.34 4.47 -2.32
CA MET A 1 10.87 4.18 -3.66
C MET A 1 10.87 2.67 -3.83
N TYR A 2 10.17 2.15 -4.84
CA TYR A 2 9.94 0.72 -4.99
C TYR A 2 10.64 0.23 -6.25
N PHE A 3 11.47 -0.79 -6.14
CA PHE A 3 12.15 -1.43 -7.27
C PHE A 3 11.79 -2.90 -7.35
N CYS A 4 10.98 -3.28 -8.32
CA CYS A 4 10.90 -4.62 -8.86
C CYS A 4 10.37 -4.56 -10.30
N LEU A 5 11.26 -4.70 -11.31
CA LEU A 5 10.92 -4.32 -12.70
C LEU A 5 10.17 -5.39 -13.52
N LYS A 6 10.31 -6.69 -13.29
CA LYS A 6 9.73 -7.70 -14.19
C LYS A 6 8.43 -8.33 -13.67
N PHE A 7 8.40 -8.78 -12.42
CA PHE A 7 7.18 -9.27 -11.77
C PHE A 7 6.18 -8.15 -11.48
N THR A 8 6.65 -6.97 -11.14
CA THR A 8 5.84 -5.79 -10.86
C THR A 8 5.01 -5.36 -12.07
N LYS A 9 5.56 -5.42 -13.30
CA LYS A 9 4.83 -5.01 -14.50
C LYS A 9 3.61 -5.89 -14.75
N MET A 10 3.73 -7.20 -14.54
CA MET A 10 2.62 -8.14 -14.68
C MET A 10 1.51 -7.87 -13.66
N ILE A 11 1.86 -7.65 -12.38
CA ILE A 11 0.88 -7.35 -11.34
C ILE A 11 0.27 -5.96 -11.54
N LEU A 12 1.05 -4.96 -11.97
CA LEU A 12 0.53 -3.63 -12.27
C LEU A 12 -0.54 -3.66 -13.36
N SER A 13 -0.36 -4.46 -14.40
CA SER A 13 -1.34 -4.56 -15.50
C SER A 13 -2.70 -5.13 -15.07
N GLU A 14 -2.75 -5.83 -13.94
CA GLU A 14 -3.99 -6.35 -13.36
C GLU A 14 -4.76 -5.33 -12.50
N ILE A 15 -4.17 -4.16 -12.24
CA ILE A 15 -4.81 -3.10 -11.45
C ILE A 15 -5.67 -2.23 -12.36
N PRO A 16 -6.95 -2.05 -12.06
CA PRO A 16 -7.82 -1.18 -12.85
C PRO A 16 -7.29 0.26 -12.89
N ASN A 17 -7.47 0.93 -14.02
CA ASN A 17 -7.15 2.34 -14.20
C ASN A 17 -5.66 2.76 -14.01
N ILE A 18 -4.75 1.81 -13.90
CA ILE A 18 -3.32 2.14 -13.87
C ILE A 18 -2.88 2.64 -15.25
N LYS A 19 -2.19 3.78 -15.29
CA LYS A 19 -1.70 4.40 -16.52
C LYS A 19 -0.18 4.30 -16.63
N ASN A 20 0.35 4.54 -17.82
CA ASN A 20 1.79 4.71 -18.09
C ASN A 20 2.67 3.48 -17.78
N ILE A 21 2.12 2.27 -17.73
CA ILE A 21 2.87 1.03 -17.45
C ILE A 21 3.99 0.81 -18.47
N GLU A 22 3.74 1.19 -19.73
CA GLU A 22 4.68 0.97 -20.85
C GLU A 22 5.86 1.96 -20.85
N ALA A 23 5.84 2.98 -20.00
CA ALA A 23 6.88 4.00 -19.95
C ALA A 23 8.22 3.50 -19.34
N ASN A 24 8.28 2.25 -18.85
CA ASN A 24 9.43 1.68 -18.16
C ASN A 24 9.95 2.53 -17.00
N ASN A 25 9.05 3.28 -16.37
CA ASN A 25 9.35 4.10 -15.21
C ASN A 25 9.05 3.32 -13.91
N PHE A 26 9.55 3.81 -12.77
CA PHE A 26 9.08 3.32 -11.49
C PHE A 26 7.60 3.70 -11.30
N PHE A 27 6.88 2.94 -10.49
CA PHE A 27 5.53 3.34 -10.10
C PHE A 27 5.54 4.05 -8.74
N LEU A 28 4.57 4.93 -8.52
CA LEU A 28 4.49 5.77 -7.34
C LEU A 28 3.22 5.45 -6.53
N LEU A 29 3.40 5.11 -5.24
CA LEU A 29 2.33 5.14 -4.24
C LEU A 29 2.49 6.41 -3.41
N CYS A 30 1.58 7.36 -3.57
CA CYS A 30 1.68 8.66 -2.91
C CYS A 30 0.30 9.23 -2.59
N GLY A 31 0.21 10.00 -1.51
CA GLY A 31 -0.99 10.66 -1.05
C GLY A 31 -0.91 11.06 0.42
N PRO A 32 -2.01 11.48 1.04
CA PRO A 32 -2.00 11.89 2.45
C PRO A 32 -1.72 10.71 3.37
N CYS A 33 -1.09 10.99 4.51
CA CYS A 33 -0.84 9.96 5.53
C CYS A 33 -2.15 9.33 6.03
N ALA A 34 -3.20 10.16 6.21
CA ALA A 34 -4.55 9.75 6.54
C ALA A 34 -5.55 10.60 5.76
N ILE A 35 -6.74 10.06 5.52
CA ILE A 35 -7.84 10.83 4.94
C ILE A 35 -8.46 11.70 6.04
N GLU A 36 -8.26 13.00 5.96
CA GLU A 36 -8.77 13.99 6.92
C GLU A 36 -10.02 14.70 6.40
N SER A 37 -10.09 14.93 5.08
CA SER A 37 -11.27 15.46 4.41
C SER A 37 -11.31 15.07 2.94
N GLU A 38 -12.49 15.15 2.33
CA GLU A 38 -12.66 14.93 0.89
C GLU A 38 -11.92 15.98 0.06
N GLU A 39 -12.05 17.25 0.44
CA GLU A 39 -11.41 18.36 -0.26
C GLU A 39 -9.87 18.18 -0.30
N MET A 40 -9.27 17.85 0.85
CA MET A 40 -7.82 17.61 0.93
C MET A 40 -7.42 16.44 0.04
N ALA A 41 -8.15 15.32 0.09
CA ALA A 41 -7.83 14.13 -0.69
C ALA A 41 -7.89 14.41 -2.20
N LEU A 42 -8.94 15.07 -2.67
CA LEU A 42 -9.11 15.43 -4.09
C LEU A 42 -8.02 16.42 -4.55
N ARG A 43 -7.72 17.45 -3.76
CA ARG A 43 -6.67 18.43 -4.08
C ARG A 43 -5.28 17.79 -4.18
N ILE A 44 -4.96 16.87 -3.28
CA ILE A 44 -3.68 16.12 -3.32
C ILE A 44 -3.65 15.21 -4.56
N ALA A 45 -4.72 14.47 -4.82
CA ALA A 45 -4.81 13.59 -5.97
C ALA A 45 -4.63 14.35 -7.29
N GLU A 46 -5.33 15.46 -7.48
CA GLU A 46 -5.21 16.32 -8.66
C GLU A 46 -3.76 16.77 -8.90
N LYS A 47 -3.11 17.25 -7.85
CA LYS A 47 -1.73 17.71 -7.94
C LYS A 47 -0.77 16.58 -8.33
N VAL A 48 -0.91 15.41 -7.71
CA VAL A 48 -0.01 14.28 -7.99
C VAL A 48 -0.30 13.69 -9.36
N VAL A 49 -1.56 13.55 -9.76
CA VAL A 49 -1.94 13.07 -11.11
C VAL A 49 -1.34 13.98 -12.18
N THR A 50 -1.45 15.31 -12.02
CA THR A 50 -0.86 16.26 -12.98
C THR A 50 0.65 16.05 -13.16
N ILE A 51 1.35 15.79 -12.06
CA ILE A 51 2.80 15.55 -12.10
C ILE A 51 3.14 14.20 -12.73
N THR A 52 2.44 13.14 -12.30
CA THR A 52 2.72 11.77 -12.76
C THR A 52 2.33 11.55 -14.22
N ASP A 53 1.26 12.16 -14.69
CA ASP A 53 0.87 12.11 -16.11
C ASP A 53 1.92 12.82 -16.99
N LYS A 54 2.40 14.00 -16.57
CA LYS A 54 3.47 14.72 -17.26
C LYS A 54 4.77 13.93 -17.33
N LEU A 55 5.12 13.22 -16.26
CA LEU A 55 6.35 12.43 -16.16
C LEU A 55 6.18 10.97 -16.63
N LYS A 56 4.98 10.59 -17.05
CA LYS A 56 4.62 9.22 -17.43
C LYS A 56 4.97 8.19 -16.34
N ILE A 57 4.68 8.52 -15.09
CA ILE A 57 4.88 7.64 -13.93
C ILE A 57 3.57 6.91 -13.64
N PRO A 58 3.55 5.56 -13.58
CA PRO A 58 2.40 4.83 -13.07
C PRO A 58 2.10 5.24 -11.63
N TYR A 59 0.84 5.57 -11.34
CA TYR A 59 0.47 6.17 -10.06
C TYR A 59 -0.69 5.44 -9.40
N ILE A 60 -0.55 5.22 -8.10
CA ILE A 60 -1.59 4.69 -7.22
C ILE A 60 -1.76 5.67 -6.06
N PHE A 61 -2.96 6.21 -5.88
CA PHE A 61 -3.25 7.13 -4.78
C PHE A 61 -3.28 6.38 -3.45
N LYS A 62 -2.46 6.83 -2.49
CA LYS A 62 -2.38 6.22 -1.16
C LYS A 62 -3.05 7.11 -0.12
N GLY A 63 -3.94 6.54 0.67
CA GLY A 63 -4.48 7.19 1.87
C GLY A 63 -4.90 6.15 2.91
N SER A 64 -4.56 6.36 4.19
CA SER A 64 -5.07 5.50 5.24
C SER A 64 -6.47 5.95 5.65
N PHE A 65 -7.42 5.02 5.67
CA PHE A 65 -8.78 5.33 6.13
C PHE A 65 -8.86 5.51 7.65
N LYS A 66 -7.95 4.84 8.38
CA LYS A 66 -7.75 5.02 9.83
C LYS A 66 -6.28 4.84 10.20
N LYS A 67 -5.91 5.29 11.39
CA LYS A 67 -4.58 5.08 12.01
C LYS A 67 -4.75 4.31 13.32
N ALA A 68 -4.15 3.12 13.40
CA ALA A 68 -4.28 2.23 14.55
C ALA A 68 -3.06 2.26 15.50
N ASN A 69 -2.01 3.03 15.19
CA ASN A 69 -0.75 3.02 15.92
C ASN A 69 -0.33 4.39 16.44
N ARG A 70 -1.28 5.22 16.88
CA ARG A 70 -0.97 6.52 17.45
C ARG A 70 -0.33 6.39 18.83
N SER A 71 0.62 7.28 19.12
CA SER A 71 1.32 7.30 20.40
C SER A 71 0.46 7.78 21.57
N ARG A 72 -0.58 8.57 21.30
CA ARG A 72 -1.52 9.08 22.28
C ARG A 72 -2.95 8.69 21.93
N ILE A 73 -3.76 8.44 22.96
CA ILE A 73 -5.16 8.02 22.80
C ILE A 73 -6.03 9.12 22.18
N ASP A 74 -5.68 10.39 22.42
CA ASP A 74 -6.38 11.57 21.89
C ASP A 74 -5.88 12.03 20.51
N SER A 75 -4.91 11.33 19.90
CA SER A 75 -4.42 11.68 18.57
C SER A 75 -5.46 11.38 17.50
N PHE A 76 -5.48 12.20 16.47
CA PHE A 76 -6.34 11.98 15.30
C PHE A 76 -6.10 10.59 14.69
N SER A 77 -7.14 9.78 14.65
CA SER A 77 -7.11 8.40 14.12
C SER A 77 -7.87 8.23 12.81
N GLY A 78 -8.78 9.14 12.47
CA GLY A 78 -9.58 9.11 11.25
C GLY A 78 -10.87 9.92 11.37
N ILE A 79 -11.61 9.98 10.27
CA ILE A 79 -12.93 10.68 10.16
C ILE A 79 -14.11 9.71 10.13
N GLY A 80 -13.88 8.47 10.51
CA GLY A 80 -14.79 7.35 10.35
C GLY A 80 -14.47 6.49 9.13
N ASP A 81 -14.40 5.18 9.35
CA ASP A 81 -13.89 4.21 8.38
C ASP A 81 -14.62 4.28 7.03
N GLU A 82 -15.95 4.17 7.07
CA GLU A 82 -16.75 4.17 5.85
C GLU A 82 -16.68 5.49 5.10
N LYS A 83 -16.66 6.61 5.80
CA LYS A 83 -16.53 7.93 5.20
C LYS A 83 -15.19 8.07 4.48
N ALA A 84 -14.09 7.66 5.12
CA ALA A 84 -12.77 7.72 4.53
C ALA A 84 -12.61 6.76 3.33
N LEU A 85 -13.17 5.55 3.40
CA LEU A 85 -13.20 4.59 2.29
C LEU A 85 -13.99 5.12 1.09
N LYS A 86 -15.15 5.75 1.30
CA LYS A 86 -15.93 6.41 0.25
C LYS A 86 -15.14 7.54 -0.43
N ILE A 87 -14.34 8.28 0.32
CA ILE A 87 -13.47 9.32 -0.25
C ILE A 87 -12.39 8.70 -1.13
N LEU A 88 -11.76 7.58 -0.72
CA LEU A 88 -10.80 6.87 -1.56
C LEU A 88 -11.42 6.40 -2.89
N ARG A 89 -12.62 5.82 -2.84
CA ARG A 89 -13.38 5.47 -4.06
C ARG A 89 -13.64 6.69 -4.92
N LYS A 90 -14.08 7.81 -4.33
CA LYS A 90 -14.34 9.06 -5.06
C LYS A 90 -13.07 9.58 -5.76
N VAL A 91 -11.91 9.50 -5.12
CA VAL A 91 -10.63 9.84 -5.76
C VAL A 91 -10.39 8.96 -6.99
N SER A 92 -10.56 7.64 -6.85
CA SER A 92 -10.41 6.71 -7.97
C SER A 92 -11.34 7.03 -9.13
N GLU A 93 -12.61 7.26 -8.85
CA GLU A 93 -13.63 7.59 -9.87
C GLU A 93 -13.37 8.93 -10.56
N THR A 94 -12.95 9.95 -9.81
CA THR A 94 -12.73 11.32 -10.32
C THR A 94 -11.50 11.39 -11.22
N PHE A 95 -10.38 10.81 -10.79
CA PHE A 95 -9.10 10.95 -11.48
C PHE A 95 -8.73 9.73 -12.33
N LYS A 96 -9.55 8.67 -12.30
CA LYS A 96 -9.27 7.40 -12.99
C LYS A 96 -7.89 6.87 -12.65
N VAL A 97 -7.61 6.78 -11.35
CA VAL A 97 -6.38 6.21 -10.78
C VAL A 97 -6.73 5.16 -9.74
N PRO A 98 -5.95 4.08 -9.61
CA PRO A 98 -6.16 3.10 -8.55
C PRO A 98 -5.83 3.70 -7.18
N THR A 99 -6.38 3.07 -6.15
CA THR A 99 -6.19 3.50 -4.76
C THR A 99 -5.66 2.38 -3.87
N VAL A 100 -4.97 2.76 -2.81
CA VAL A 100 -4.45 1.84 -1.79
C VAL A 100 -4.69 2.40 -0.39
N THR A 101 -5.06 1.52 0.53
CA THR A 101 -5.17 1.84 1.96
C THR A 101 -4.54 0.75 2.83
N ASP A 102 -4.12 1.13 4.04
CA ASP A 102 -3.66 0.16 5.05
C ASP A 102 -4.88 -0.48 5.75
N ILE A 103 -4.76 -1.75 6.10
CA ILE A 103 -5.69 -2.48 6.97
C ILE A 103 -4.96 -2.92 8.25
N HIS A 104 -5.69 -3.05 9.36
CA HIS A 104 -5.09 -3.29 10.67
C HIS A 104 -5.64 -4.53 11.36
N GLU A 105 -6.83 -4.95 10.98
CA GLU A 105 -7.51 -6.14 11.50
C GLU A 105 -8.04 -6.97 10.32
N SER A 106 -8.19 -8.28 10.53
CA SER A 106 -8.70 -9.17 9.47
C SER A 106 -10.09 -8.77 8.98
N SER A 107 -10.92 -8.22 9.87
CA SER A 107 -12.25 -7.70 9.54
C SER A 107 -12.24 -6.45 8.63
N ASP A 108 -11.11 -5.73 8.58
CA ASP A 108 -10.97 -4.57 7.68
C ASP A 108 -10.84 -5.01 6.20
N ALA A 109 -10.32 -6.22 5.95
CA ALA A 109 -9.88 -6.63 4.62
C ALA A 109 -11.03 -6.63 3.60
N ALA A 110 -12.09 -7.37 3.86
CA ALA A 110 -13.23 -7.45 2.95
C ALA A 110 -13.89 -6.08 2.75
N LYS A 111 -14.08 -5.32 3.84
CA LYS A 111 -14.68 -3.98 3.78
C LYS A 111 -13.84 -3.00 2.96
N ALA A 112 -12.52 -2.95 3.18
CA ALA A 112 -11.64 -2.05 2.45
C ALA A 112 -11.54 -2.44 0.96
N ALA A 113 -11.53 -3.74 0.66
CA ALA A 113 -11.44 -4.26 -0.70
C ALA A 113 -12.62 -3.84 -1.61
N GLU A 114 -13.77 -3.49 -1.03
CA GLU A 114 -14.88 -2.92 -1.81
C GLU A 114 -14.55 -1.54 -2.37
N TYR A 115 -13.67 -0.78 -1.73
CA TYR A 115 -13.42 0.63 -2.02
C TYR A 115 -12.08 0.91 -2.69
N VAL A 116 -11.09 0.02 -2.55
CA VAL A 116 -9.74 0.22 -3.06
C VAL A 116 -9.25 -0.95 -3.91
N ASP A 117 -8.19 -0.73 -4.67
CA ASP A 117 -7.61 -1.71 -5.58
C ASP A 117 -6.45 -2.48 -4.96
N VAL A 118 -5.79 -1.90 -3.96
CA VAL A 118 -4.64 -2.47 -3.27
C VAL A 118 -4.85 -2.39 -1.76
N LEU A 119 -4.59 -3.48 -1.06
CA LEU A 119 -4.55 -3.53 0.40
C LEU A 119 -3.10 -3.51 0.89
N GLN A 120 -2.81 -2.69 1.88
CA GLN A 120 -1.47 -2.61 2.45
C GLN A 120 -1.43 -3.16 3.86
N ILE A 121 -0.48 -4.05 4.13
CA ILE A 121 -0.19 -4.55 5.48
C ILE A 121 0.90 -3.68 6.10
N PRO A 122 0.63 -2.98 7.21
CA PRO A 122 1.64 -2.21 7.93
C PRO A 122 2.82 -3.06 8.40
N ALA A 123 3.99 -2.45 8.51
CA ALA A 123 5.23 -3.14 8.86
C ALA A 123 5.16 -3.87 10.22
N PHE A 124 4.50 -3.28 11.21
CA PHE A 124 4.33 -3.93 12.52
C PHE A 124 3.46 -5.18 12.47
N LEU A 125 2.56 -5.27 11.48
CA LEU A 125 1.55 -6.32 11.37
C LEU A 125 1.88 -7.38 10.30
N VAL A 126 2.99 -7.24 9.59
CA VAL A 126 3.33 -8.10 8.45
C VAL A 126 3.48 -9.58 8.81
N ARG A 127 3.71 -9.91 10.08
CA ARG A 127 3.77 -11.29 10.57
C ARG A 127 2.42 -11.87 11.00
N GLN A 128 1.38 -11.05 11.13
CA GLN A 128 0.04 -11.50 11.55
C GLN A 128 -0.60 -12.34 10.45
N THR A 129 -0.65 -13.65 10.67
CA THR A 129 -1.08 -14.61 9.63
C THR A 129 -2.50 -14.35 9.19
N ASP A 130 -3.44 -14.22 10.13
CA ASP A 130 -4.86 -14.05 9.83
C ASP A 130 -5.13 -12.75 9.05
N LEU A 131 -4.40 -11.67 9.37
CA LEU A 131 -4.51 -10.40 8.64
C LEU A 131 -4.00 -10.53 7.20
N VAL A 132 -2.86 -11.19 6.99
CA VAL A 132 -2.27 -11.39 5.66
C VAL A 132 -3.15 -12.30 4.81
N VAL A 133 -3.67 -13.39 5.39
CA VAL A 133 -4.59 -14.32 4.73
C VAL A 133 -5.90 -13.62 4.35
N ALA A 134 -6.51 -12.90 5.29
CA ALA A 134 -7.74 -12.14 5.01
C ALA A 134 -7.56 -11.11 3.88
N ALA A 135 -6.40 -10.44 3.82
CA ALA A 135 -6.09 -9.53 2.71
C ALA A 135 -5.95 -10.30 1.38
N ALA A 136 -5.28 -11.45 1.39
CA ALA A 136 -5.06 -12.26 0.19
C ALA A 136 -6.39 -12.82 -0.36
N GLU A 137 -7.28 -13.30 0.50
CA GLU A 137 -8.59 -13.86 0.13
C GLU A 137 -9.51 -12.85 -0.57
N THR A 138 -9.26 -11.54 -0.43
CA THR A 138 -9.99 -10.52 -1.20
C THR A 138 -9.69 -10.54 -2.69
N GLY A 139 -8.63 -11.22 -3.14
CA GLY A 139 -8.15 -11.21 -4.53
C GLY A 139 -7.54 -9.88 -4.99
N LYS A 140 -7.45 -8.89 -4.10
CA LYS A 140 -6.76 -7.61 -4.38
C LYS A 140 -5.25 -7.78 -4.33
N VAL A 141 -4.52 -6.81 -4.88
CA VAL A 141 -3.07 -6.75 -4.68
C VAL A 141 -2.76 -6.47 -3.21
N VAL A 142 -1.84 -7.24 -2.64
CA VAL A 142 -1.41 -7.10 -1.25
C VAL A 142 0.00 -6.51 -1.20
N ASN A 143 0.12 -5.30 -0.67
CA ASN A 143 1.41 -4.66 -0.42
C ASN A 143 1.89 -4.96 1.01
N LEU A 144 2.92 -5.79 1.13
CA LEU A 144 3.50 -6.22 2.39
C LEU A 144 4.67 -5.29 2.78
N LYS A 145 4.49 -4.43 3.78
CA LYS A 145 5.61 -3.63 4.31
C LYS A 145 6.51 -4.48 5.19
N LYS A 146 7.81 -4.54 4.83
CA LYS A 146 8.80 -5.24 5.66
C LYS A 146 8.83 -4.65 7.07
N GLY A 147 8.68 -5.50 8.07
CA GLY A 147 8.90 -5.10 9.45
C GLY A 147 10.34 -4.60 9.66
N GLN A 148 10.51 -3.49 10.35
CA GLN A 148 11.84 -2.92 10.63
C GLN A 148 12.72 -3.84 11.47
N PHE A 149 12.12 -4.81 12.14
CA PHE A 149 12.77 -5.87 12.93
C PHE A 149 13.06 -7.15 12.13
N MET A 150 12.74 -7.16 10.82
CA MET A 150 12.88 -8.33 9.95
C MET A 150 14.03 -8.17 8.98
N SER A 151 14.71 -9.28 8.68
CA SER A 151 15.65 -9.33 7.55
C SER A 151 14.88 -9.29 6.21
N PRO A 152 15.48 -8.77 5.12
CA PRO A 152 14.91 -8.82 3.78
C PRO A 152 14.52 -10.25 3.37
N ALA A 153 15.42 -11.22 3.56
CA ALA A 153 15.19 -12.64 3.22
C ALA A 153 13.98 -13.26 3.93
N SER A 154 13.61 -12.77 5.13
CA SER A 154 12.46 -13.31 5.87
C SER A 154 11.10 -12.89 5.28
N MET A 155 11.06 -11.89 4.39
CA MET A 155 9.83 -11.46 3.73
C MET A 155 9.22 -12.52 2.82
N LYS A 156 10.03 -13.48 2.34
CA LYS A 156 9.52 -14.65 1.60
C LYS A 156 8.40 -15.39 2.34
N HIS A 157 8.44 -15.45 3.67
CA HIS A 157 7.41 -16.11 4.46
C HIS A 157 6.09 -15.33 4.49
N ALA A 158 6.14 -14.00 4.44
CA ALA A 158 4.93 -13.18 4.34
C ALA A 158 4.31 -13.28 2.94
N VAL A 159 5.14 -13.28 1.89
CA VAL A 159 4.69 -13.51 0.51
C VAL A 159 4.10 -14.91 0.37
N GLN A 160 4.74 -15.95 0.96
CA GLN A 160 4.25 -17.31 0.89
C GLN A 160 2.84 -17.46 1.46
N LYS A 161 2.51 -16.75 2.56
CA LYS A 161 1.13 -16.74 3.10
C LYS A 161 0.10 -16.21 2.10
N VAL A 162 0.46 -15.20 1.31
CA VAL A 162 -0.43 -14.67 0.26
C VAL A 162 -0.61 -15.72 -0.85
N LEU A 163 0.48 -16.38 -1.25
CA LEU A 163 0.43 -17.47 -2.25
C LEU A 163 -0.38 -18.67 -1.77
N ASP A 164 -0.18 -19.11 -0.53
CA ASP A 164 -0.89 -20.25 0.07
C ASP A 164 -2.39 -19.98 0.22
N ALA A 165 -2.77 -18.70 0.37
CA ALA A 165 -4.17 -18.27 0.32
C ALA A 165 -4.74 -18.16 -1.11
N GLY A 166 -3.99 -18.59 -2.13
CA GLY A 166 -4.43 -18.62 -3.53
C GLY A 166 -4.31 -17.29 -4.29
N ASN A 167 -3.61 -16.30 -3.75
CA ASN A 167 -3.42 -15.00 -4.37
C ASN A 167 -1.95 -14.77 -4.75
N HIS A 168 -1.67 -14.56 -6.04
CA HIS A 168 -0.31 -14.32 -6.55
C HIS A 168 0.06 -12.84 -6.66
N LYS A 169 -0.82 -11.92 -6.22
CA LYS A 169 -0.66 -10.47 -6.37
C LYS A 169 -0.06 -9.86 -5.10
N ALA A 170 1.21 -10.13 -4.84
CA ALA A 170 1.91 -9.60 -3.68
C ALA A 170 3.06 -8.68 -4.08
N TRP A 171 3.20 -7.56 -3.34
CA TRP A 171 4.37 -6.68 -3.38
C TRP A 171 5.03 -6.63 -2.01
N VAL A 172 6.32 -6.37 -2.02
CA VAL A 172 7.09 -6.13 -0.80
C VAL A 172 7.63 -4.71 -0.81
N THR A 173 7.46 -4.03 0.32
CA THR A 173 7.95 -2.66 0.54
C THR A 173 9.01 -2.66 1.62
N ASP A 174 10.20 -2.18 1.35
CA ASP A 174 11.13 -1.83 2.41
C ASP A 174 10.76 -0.48 3.04
N ARG A 175 10.82 -0.41 4.37
CA ARG A 175 10.63 0.84 5.13
C ARG A 175 11.75 1.07 6.15
N GLY A 176 12.86 0.39 5.97
CA GLY A 176 14.01 0.45 6.83
C GLY A 176 14.08 -0.67 7.87
N THR A 177 15.25 -0.76 8.47
CA THR A 177 15.60 -1.72 9.53
C THR A 177 16.04 -0.93 10.76
N MET A 178 15.58 -1.33 11.94
CA MET A 178 16.02 -0.74 13.19
C MET A 178 17.51 -1.00 13.42
N PHE A 179 18.23 0.04 13.82
CA PHE A 179 19.60 -0.04 14.28
C PHE A 179 19.68 0.62 15.67
N GLY A 180 19.65 -0.21 16.71
CA GLY A 180 19.45 0.28 18.08
C GLY A 180 18.01 0.75 18.33
N TYR A 181 17.82 1.77 19.15
CA TYR A 181 16.50 2.24 19.60
C TYR A 181 15.93 3.38 18.78
N GLN A 182 16.74 4.18 18.14
CA GLN A 182 16.32 5.43 17.49
C GLN A 182 16.59 5.44 15.98
N ASP A 183 17.68 4.85 15.54
CA ASP A 183 18.09 4.90 14.15
C ASP A 183 17.35 3.87 13.29
N MET A 184 17.00 4.27 12.08
CA MET A 184 16.40 3.42 11.09
C MET A 184 17.13 3.58 9.76
N ILE A 185 17.65 2.47 9.23
CA ILE A 185 18.48 2.43 8.04
C ILE A 185 17.71 1.77 6.90
N VAL A 186 17.70 2.39 5.73
CA VAL A 186 17.29 1.74 4.48
C VAL A 186 18.53 1.17 3.81
N ASP A 187 18.71 -0.14 3.94
CA ASP A 187 19.81 -0.85 3.29
C ASP A 187 19.39 -1.32 1.90
N PHE A 188 19.88 -0.66 0.88
CA PHE A 188 19.55 -1.00 -0.51
C PHE A 188 20.03 -2.39 -0.94
N ARG A 189 20.99 -2.99 -0.23
CA ARG A 189 21.43 -4.39 -0.49
C ARG A 189 20.33 -5.40 -0.20
N GLY A 190 19.36 -5.07 0.66
CA GLY A 190 18.21 -5.92 0.94
C GLY A 190 17.16 -5.95 -0.17
N ILE A 191 17.15 -4.99 -1.09
CA ILE A 191 16.18 -4.93 -2.18
C ILE A 191 16.30 -6.12 -3.14
N PRO A 192 17.50 -6.53 -3.61
CA PRO A 192 17.66 -7.73 -4.41
C PRO A 192 17.18 -9.01 -3.73
N GLU A 193 17.34 -9.12 -2.40
CA GLU A 193 16.89 -10.30 -1.64
C GLU A 193 15.35 -10.41 -1.55
N MET A 194 14.64 -9.29 -1.64
CA MET A 194 13.17 -9.24 -1.62
C MET A 194 12.55 -9.36 -3.01
N ARG A 195 13.39 -9.46 -4.04
CA ARG A 195 12.99 -9.52 -5.44
C ARG A 195 12.85 -10.96 -5.94
#